data_e73201e2262a93045cbe0d5f6fe7ff88
#
_entry.id   e73201e2262a93045cbe0d5f6fe7ff88
#
_cell.length_a   1.000
_cell.length_b   1.000
_cell.length_c   1.000
_cell.angle_alpha   90.00
_cell.angle_beta   90.00
_cell.angle_gamma   90.00
#
_symmetry.space_group_name_H-M   'P 1'
#
loop_
_entity.id
_entity.type
_entity.pdbx_description
1 polymer ?
#
loop_
_entity_poly.entity_id
_entity_poly.type
_entity_poly.pdbx_seq_one_letter_code
_entity_poly.pdbx_strand_id
1 'polypeptide(L)'
;CGLDAAYKDGEGVAAAVVVRLGESSPVSKSLFRGKVFYEYVPGLLYVREAPLLIGALCKLPVKPDLLLVDGHGLAHPRRGGLASIVGVLTDIPSIGIAKRLLAGSVKWEDDTVGRLEVGGECVGMSYKNSRGRMLYASIGHLVDIQAVGTIISWYKYEEPLPISLAHREARSKLMEQ
;
A
#
# COMPACT_ATOMS: atom_id res chain seq x y z
N CYS A 1 -7.10 -2.91 -6.10
CA CYS A 1 -7.66 -2.74 -4.76
C CYS A 1 -6.69 -1.96 -3.88
N GLY A 2 -7.16 -0.86 -3.29
CA GLY A 2 -6.42 -0.13 -2.26
C GLY A 2 -6.67 -0.71 -0.88
N LEU A 3 -5.60 -0.81 -0.08
CA LEU A 3 -5.64 -1.31 1.29
C LEU A 3 -4.99 -0.30 2.22
N ASP A 4 -5.70 0.06 3.28
CA ASP A 4 -5.17 0.88 4.37
C ASP A 4 -5.87 0.55 5.68
N ALA A 5 -5.23 0.88 6.82
CA ALA A 5 -5.78 0.68 8.14
C ALA A 5 -5.58 1.93 9.02
N ALA A 6 -6.54 2.19 9.89
CA ALA A 6 -6.51 3.23 10.89
C ALA A 6 -6.68 2.63 12.29
N TYR A 7 -6.11 3.29 13.32
CA TYR A 7 -6.04 2.78 14.69
C TYR A 7 -6.41 3.84 15.70
N LYS A 8 -7.10 3.41 16.75
CA LYS A 8 -7.41 4.20 17.93
C LYS A 8 -7.66 3.28 19.12
N ASP A 9 -7.07 3.58 20.27
CA ASP A 9 -7.35 2.96 21.58
C ASP A 9 -7.31 1.41 21.56
N GLY A 10 -6.32 0.82 20.86
CA GLY A 10 -6.14 -0.63 20.77
C GLY A 10 -7.07 -1.33 19.77
N GLU A 11 -7.88 -0.59 19.04
CA GLU A 11 -8.67 -1.09 17.93
C GLU A 11 -8.12 -0.62 16.59
N GLY A 12 -8.36 -1.41 15.56
CA GLY A 12 -8.03 -1.07 14.18
C GLY A 12 -9.19 -1.30 13.23
N VAL A 13 -9.29 -0.45 12.23
CA VAL A 13 -10.21 -0.62 11.11
C VAL A 13 -9.40 -0.63 9.83
N ALA A 14 -9.49 -1.71 9.07
CA ALA A 14 -8.94 -1.82 7.73
C ALA A 14 -10.04 -1.66 6.68
N ALA A 15 -9.68 -1.03 5.58
CA ALA A 15 -10.53 -0.90 4.40
C ALA A 15 -9.86 -1.53 3.18
N ALA A 16 -10.66 -2.24 2.39
CA ALA A 16 -10.31 -2.70 1.05
C ALA A 16 -11.27 -2.05 0.06
N VAL A 17 -10.74 -1.30 -0.91
CA VAL A 17 -11.56 -0.56 -1.89
C VAL A 17 -11.10 -0.92 -3.29
N VAL A 18 -12.00 -1.55 -4.05
CA VAL A 18 -11.73 -1.97 -5.43
C VAL A 18 -12.20 -0.88 -6.40
N VAL A 19 -11.30 -0.48 -7.27
CA VAL A 19 -11.58 0.47 -8.37
C VAL A 19 -11.14 -0.19 -9.67
N ARG A 20 -11.97 -0.11 -10.71
CA ARG A 20 -11.54 -0.53 -12.05
C ARG A 20 -10.66 0.55 -12.65
N LEU A 21 -9.56 0.14 -13.30
CA LEU A 21 -8.67 1.09 -13.97
C LEU A 21 -9.47 1.96 -14.96
N GLY A 22 -9.26 3.27 -14.88
CA GLY A 22 -10.00 4.25 -15.68
C GLY A 22 -11.29 4.77 -15.04
N GLU A 23 -11.78 4.16 -13.96
CA GLU A 23 -12.96 4.64 -13.24
C GLU A 23 -12.56 5.53 -12.03
N SER A 24 -13.42 6.47 -11.70
CA SER A 24 -13.23 7.39 -10.56
C SER A 24 -14.04 6.99 -9.32
N SER A 25 -14.88 5.95 -9.43
CA SER A 25 -15.71 5.44 -8.35
C SER A 25 -15.37 3.99 -8.01
N PRO A 26 -15.51 3.57 -6.73
CA PRO A 26 -15.28 2.20 -6.35
C PRO A 26 -16.39 1.28 -6.88
N VAL A 27 -16.00 0.10 -7.37
CA VAL A 27 -16.93 -0.97 -7.77
C VAL A 27 -17.29 -1.88 -6.59
N SER A 28 -16.43 -1.93 -5.58
CA SER A 28 -16.65 -2.70 -4.36
C SER A 28 -15.82 -2.14 -3.21
N LYS A 29 -16.30 -2.31 -2.00
CA LYS A 29 -15.54 -2.01 -0.79
C LYS A 29 -15.93 -2.94 0.35
N SER A 30 -15.01 -3.13 1.27
CA SER A 30 -15.23 -3.85 2.52
C SER A 30 -14.45 -3.21 3.66
N LEU A 31 -14.92 -3.47 4.88
CA LEU A 31 -14.29 -3.00 6.11
C LEU A 31 -14.14 -4.17 7.08
N PHE A 32 -13.03 -4.18 7.79
CA PHE A 32 -12.79 -5.11 8.88
C PHE A 32 -12.33 -4.35 10.12
N ARG A 33 -13.02 -4.57 11.24
CA ARG A 33 -12.63 -4.04 12.55
C ARG A 33 -12.08 -5.18 13.41
N GLY A 34 -11.00 -4.94 14.10
CA GLY A 34 -10.38 -5.90 14.99
C GLY A 34 -9.52 -5.26 16.07
N LYS A 35 -9.19 -6.02 17.09
CA LYS A 35 -8.24 -5.60 18.12
C LYS A 35 -6.81 -5.60 17.57
N VAL A 36 -6.03 -4.64 18.02
CA VAL A 36 -4.60 -4.52 17.71
C VAL A 36 -3.82 -4.97 18.93
N PHE A 37 -3.21 -6.14 18.85
CA PHE A 37 -2.51 -6.76 19.98
C PHE A 37 -1.06 -6.33 20.11
N TYR A 38 -0.49 -5.71 19.08
CA TYR A 38 0.92 -5.36 19.02
C TYR A 38 1.10 -3.85 18.92
N GLU A 39 2.06 -3.33 19.67
CA GLU A 39 2.52 -1.95 19.52
C GLU A 39 3.21 -1.75 18.16
N TYR A 40 3.27 -0.50 17.71
CA TYR A 40 4.01 -0.17 16.51
C TYR A 40 5.51 -0.34 16.73
N VAL A 41 6.12 -1.24 15.99
CA VAL A 41 7.57 -1.42 15.94
C VAL A 41 8.02 -1.13 14.49
N PRO A 42 8.96 -0.18 14.29
CA PRO A 42 9.51 0.10 12.96
C PRO A 42 10.05 -1.18 12.31
N GLY A 43 9.63 -1.44 11.06
CA GLY A 43 9.98 -2.66 10.34
C GLY A 43 9.19 -3.91 10.73
N LEU A 44 8.18 -3.82 11.60
CA LEU A 44 7.24 -4.90 11.95
C LEU A 44 5.78 -4.48 11.76
N LEU A 45 5.53 -3.47 10.95
CA LEU A 45 4.17 -2.95 10.68
C LEU A 45 3.21 -4.07 10.25
N TYR A 46 3.69 -5.02 9.47
CA TYR A 46 2.89 -6.14 8.97
C TYR A 46 2.31 -7.03 10.08
N VAL A 47 2.98 -7.18 11.22
CA VAL A 47 2.44 -7.97 12.35
C VAL A 47 1.16 -7.33 12.88
N ARG A 48 1.12 -6.02 12.87
CA ARG A 48 -0.01 -5.22 13.34
C ARG A 48 -1.12 -5.10 12.29
N GLU A 49 -0.77 -4.88 11.03
CA GLU A 49 -1.70 -4.48 9.98
C GLU A 49 -2.16 -5.61 9.08
N ALA A 50 -1.29 -6.56 8.73
CA ALA A 50 -1.66 -7.61 7.79
C ALA A 50 -2.92 -8.40 8.19
N PRO A 51 -3.14 -8.77 9.47
CA PRO A 51 -4.36 -9.48 9.85
C PRO A 51 -5.64 -8.68 9.56
N LEU A 52 -5.61 -7.36 9.78
CA LEU A 52 -6.75 -6.48 9.53
C LEU A 52 -6.99 -6.30 8.03
N LEU A 53 -5.93 -6.06 7.24
CA LEU A 53 -6.02 -5.91 5.79
C LEU A 53 -6.53 -7.19 5.13
N ILE A 54 -6.03 -8.35 5.54
CA ILE A 54 -6.50 -9.65 5.05
C ILE A 54 -7.97 -9.86 5.44
N GLY A 55 -8.35 -9.52 6.68
CA GLY A 55 -9.73 -9.57 7.12
C GLY A 55 -10.68 -8.71 6.29
N ALA A 56 -10.22 -7.53 5.83
CA ALA A 56 -10.98 -6.70 4.89
C ALA A 56 -11.04 -7.35 3.50
N LEU A 57 -9.92 -7.87 2.98
CA LEU A 57 -9.89 -8.58 1.68
C LEU A 57 -10.84 -9.76 1.64
N CYS A 58 -10.87 -10.59 2.70
CA CYS A 58 -11.75 -11.76 2.78
C CYS A 58 -13.25 -11.40 2.76
N LYS A 59 -13.61 -10.16 3.05
CA LYS A 59 -15.00 -9.68 3.00
C LYS A 59 -15.41 -9.09 1.65
N LEU A 60 -14.46 -8.93 0.71
CA LEU A 60 -14.79 -8.46 -0.63
C LEU A 60 -15.60 -9.51 -1.38
N PRO A 61 -16.69 -9.12 -2.07
CA PRO A 61 -17.44 -10.03 -2.93
C PRO A 61 -16.72 -10.35 -4.25
N VAL A 62 -15.63 -9.63 -4.56
CA VAL A 62 -14.84 -9.81 -5.78
C VAL A 62 -13.36 -9.97 -5.43
N LYS A 63 -12.66 -10.88 -6.11
CA LYS A 63 -11.20 -11.00 -5.97
C LYS A 63 -10.54 -9.90 -6.79
N PRO A 64 -9.68 -9.04 -6.20
CA PRO A 64 -8.95 -8.04 -6.95
C PRO A 64 -7.78 -8.67 -7.73
N ASP A 65 -7.40 -8.06 -8.86
CA ASP A 65 -6.27 -8.49 -9.69
C ASP A 65 -4.94 -7.95 -9.18
N LEU A 66 -4.96 -6.82 -8.46
CA LEU A 66 -3.78 -6.15 -7.93
C LEU A 66 -4.11 -5.45 -6.62
N LEU A 67 -3.23 -5.58 -5.63
CA LEU A 67 -3.28 -4.85 -4.37
C LEU A 67 -2.34 -3.64 -4.41
N LEU A 68 -2.85 -2.48 -4.04
CA LEU A 68 -2.08 -1.28 -3.74
C LEU A 68 -2.18 -1.04 -2.23
N VAL A 69 -1.09 -1.23 -1.52
CA VAL A 69 -1.06 -1.22 -0.05
C VAL A 69 -0.40 0.06 0.46
N ASP A 70 -1.03 0.79 1.38
CA ASP A 70 -0.37 1.93 2.07
C ASP A 70 0.72 1.36 3.00
N GLY A 71 1.92 1.24 2.46
CA GLY A 71 3.08 0.64 3.12
C GLY A 71 4.13 0.18 2.12
N HIS A 72 5.24 -0.34 2.64
CA HIS A 72 6.34 -0.81 1.80
C HIS A 72 6.15 -2.26 1.33
N GLY A 73 6.70 -2.56 0.14
CA GLY A 73 6.99 -3.89 -0.34
C GLY A 73 8.46 -4.27 -0.06
N LEU A 74 9.25 -4.50 -1.11
CA LEU A 74 10.69 -4.82 -1.00
C LEU A 74 11.56 -3.65 -0.52
N ALA A 75 11.05 -2.40 -0.52
CA ALA A 75 11.74 -1.24 0.06
C ALA A 75 11.71 -1.27 1.59
N HIS A 76 12.22 -2.36 2.16
CA HIS A 76 12.17 -2.68 3.57
C HIS A 76 13.51 -3.27 4.03
N PRO A 77 14.00 -3.04 5.28
CA PRO A 77 15.29 -3.56 5.75
C PRO A 77 15.45 -5.08 5.61
N ARG A 78 14.35 -5.81 5.76
CA ARG A 78 14.29 -7.28 5.58
C ARG A 78 13.68 -7.70 4.24
N ARG A 79 13.51 -6.79 3.29
CA ARG A 79 12.89 -7.03 1.98
C ARG A 79 11.50 -7.69 2.06
N GLY A 80 10.81 -7.46 3.16
CA GLY A 80 9.49 -8.03 3.46
C GLY A 80 8.62 -7.02 4.19
N GLY A 81 8.19 -5.97 3.49
CA GLY A 81 7.26 -4.99 4.02
C GLY A 81 5.81 -5.46 3.94
N LEU A 82 4.90 -4.61 4.41
CA LEU A 82 3.47 -4.92 4.53
C LEU A 82 2.87 -5.42 3.21
N ALA A 83 3.17 -4.77 2.08
CA ALA A 83 2.64 -5.16 0.78
C ALA A 83 3.16 -6.53 0.33
N SER A 84 4.44 -6.84 0.58
CA SER A 84 4.99 -8.17 0.28
C SER A 84 4.31 -9.25 1.11
N ILE A 85 4.16 -9.03 2.41
CA ILE A 85 3.56 -10.01 3.33
C ILE A 85 2.08 -10.24 2.98
N VAL A 86 1.30 -9.18 2.78
CA VAL A 86 -0.12 -9.32 2.40
C VAL A 86 -0.24 -10.02 1.04
N GLY A 87 0.58 -9.63 0.06
CA GLY A 87 0.58 -10.26 -1.26
C GLY A 87 0.88 -11.77 -1.20
N VAL A 88 1.93 -12.17 -0.48
CA VAL A 88 2.29 -13.59 -0.30
C VAL A 88 1.18 -14.37 0.41
N LEU A 89 0.62 -13.83 1.49
CA LEU A 89 -0.41 -14.53 2.28
C LEU A 89 -1.75 -14.67 1.55
N THR A 90 -2.02 -13.80 0.57
CA THR A 90 -3.28 -13.83 -0.19
C THR A 90 -3.13 -14.38 -1.61
N ASP A 91 -1.89 -14.61 -2.03
CA ASP A 91 -1.53 -15.00 -3.41
C ASP A 91 -2.14 -14.03 -4.45
N ILE A 92 -2.01 -12.72 -4.17
CA ILE A 92 -2.48 -11.66 -5.06
C ILE A 92 -1.31 -10.72 -5.37
N PRO A 93 -1.09 -10.35 -6.64
CA PRO A 93 -0.10 -9.36 -7.03
C PRO A 93 -0.23 -8.09 -6.19
N SER A 94 0.91 -7.54 -5.70
CA SER A 94 0.87 -6.39 -4.82
C SER A 94 1.99 -5.39 -5.04
N ILE A 95 1.69 -4.11 -4.83
CA ILE A 95 2.62 -2.97 -4.84
C ILE A 95 2.43 -2.21 -3.53
N GLY A 96 3.54 -1.89 -2.88
CA GLY A 96 3.53 -1.02 -1.71
C GLY A 96 3.70 0.45 -2.12
N ILE A 97 2.88 1.34 -1.58
CA ILE A 97 2.96 2.80 -1.79
C ILE A 97 3.12 3.45 -0.42
N ALA A 98 4.30 4.01 -0.15
CA ALA A 98 4.60 4.62 1.14
C ALA A 98 4.92 6.13 1.01
N LYS A 99 4.70 6.86 2.09
CA LYS A 99 4.89 8.32 2.18
C LYS A 99 6.24 8.73 2.79
N ARG A 100 7.01 7.75 3.27
CA ARG A 100 8.35 7.95 3.88
C ARG A 100 9.27 6.83 3.45
N LEU A 101 10.52 7.13 3.23
CA LEU A 101 11.55 6.12 2.96
C LEU A 101 11.83 5.33 4.25
N LEU A 102 11.80 4.02 4.18
CA LEU A 102 12.11 3.13 5.30
C LEU A 102 13.49 2.47 5.15
N ALA A 103 13.87 2.12 3.93
CA ALA A 103 15.15 1.48 3.62
C ALA A 103 15.62 1.83 2.22
N GLY A 104 16.94 1.79 2.02
CA GLY A 104 17.57 2.04 0.74
C GLY A 104 17.85 3.52 0.46
N SER A 105 18.06 3.81 -0.80
CA SER A 105 18.35 5.15 -1.31
C SER A 105 17.60 5.40 -2.62
N VAL A 106 17.45 6.67 -2.97
CA VAL A 106 16.85 7.07 -4.24
C VAL A 106 17.95 7.55 -5.18
N LYS A 107 18.06 6.95 -6.35
CA LYS A 107 18.83 7.47 -7.47
C LYS A 107 17.90 8.24 -8.39
N TRP A 108 17.98 9.56 -8.32
CA TRP A 108 17.15 10.47 -9.12
C TRP A 108 17.51 10.36 -10.60
N GLU A 109 16.50 10.22 -11.44
CA GLU A 109 16.61 10.27 -12.89
C GLU A 109 16.32 11.69 -13.41
N ASP A 110 15.40 12.39 -12.73
CA ASP A 110 15.09 13.81 -12.91
C ASP A 110 14.62 14.43 -11.59
N ASP A 111 14.10 15.67 -11.58
CA ASP A 111 13.64 16.38 -10.39
C ASP A 111 12.38 15.76 -9.76
N THR A 112 11.72 14.83 -10.43
CA THR A 112 10.41 14.29 -10.05
C THR A 112 10.39 12.78 -9.84
N VAL A 113 11.22 12.04 -10.56
CA VAL A 113 11.23 10.57 -10.55
C VAL A 113 12.64 10.04 -10.30
N GLY A 114 12.76 8.98 -9.52
CA GLY A 114 14.00 8.29 -9.24
C GLY A 114 13.79 6.81 -8.95
N ARG A 115 14.84 6.02 -9.14
CA ARG A 115 14.86 4.60 -8.76
C ARG A 115 15.03 4.45 -7.27
N LEU A 116 14.26 3.57 -6.69
CA LEU A 116 14.38 3.18 -5.30
C LEU A 116 15.22 1.90 -5.21
N GLU A 117 16.39 2.00 -4.58
CA GLU A 117 17.34 0.89 -4.47
C GLU A 117 17.54 0.44 -3.03
N VAL A 118 17.57 -0.87 -2.81
CA VAL A 118 17.91 -1.50 -1.52
C VAL A 118 18.98 -2.56 -1.77
N GLY A 119 20.14 -2.44 -1.11
CA GLY A 119 21.24 -3.38 -1.29
C GLY A 119 21.80 -3.42 -2.71
N GLY A 120 21.72 -2.32 -3.47
CA GLY A 120 22.17 -2.22 -4.85
C GLY A 120 21.17 -2.72 -5.90
N GLU A 121 20.03 -3.24 -5.49
CA GLU A 121 18.97 -3.69 -6.40
C GLU A 121 17.85 -2.66 -6.49
N CYS A 122 17.36 -2.42 -7.71
CA CYS A 122 16.17 -1.60 -7.95
C CYS A 122 14.92 -2.36 -7.51
N VAL A 123 14.26 -1.87 -6.46
CA VAL A 123 13.07 -2.49 -5.87
C VAL A 123 11.80 -1.67 -6.07
N GLY A 124 11.91 -0.50 -6.69
CA GLY A 124 10.77 0.40 -6.86
C GLY A 124 11.13 1.74 -7.48
N MET A 125 10.24 2.67 -7.34
CA MET A 125 10.35 4.05 -7.82
C MET A 125 10.01 5.03 -6.70
N SER A 126 10.69 6.16 -6.71
CA SER A 126 10.33 7.33 -5.90
C SER A 126 9.85 8.43 -6.83
N TYR A 127 8.80 9.12 -6.44
CA TYR A 127 8.26 10.21 -7.26
C TYR A 127 7.65 11.32 -6.41
N LYS A 128 7.68 12.53 -6.96
CA LYS A 128 6.98 13.70 -6.39
C LYS A 128 5.63 13.84 -7.05
N ASN A 129 4.58 13.94 -6.26
CA ASN A 129 3.25 14.24 -6.80
C ASN A 129 3.11 15.75 -7.13
N SER A 130 1.99 16.14 -7.72
CA SER A 130 1.68 17.53 -8.09
C SER A 130 1.78 18.53 -6.93
N ARG A 131 1.65 18.05 -5.68
CA ARG A 131 1.79 18.86 -4.45
C ARG A 131 3.21 18.86 -3.88
N GLY A 132 4.18 18.31 -4.60
CA GLY A 132 5.58 18.19 -4.17
C GLY A 132 5.83 17.15 -3.06
N ARG A 133 4.84 16.30 -2.73
CA ARG A 133 5.02 15.26 -1.73
C ARG A 133 5.72 14.04 -2.35
N MET A 134 6.69 13.52 -1.62
CA MET A 134 7.37 12.28 -1.97
C MET A 134 6.49 11.08 -1.74
N LEU A 135 6.49 10.17 -2.71
CA LEU A 135 5.90 8.84 -2.63
C LEU A 135 6.92 7.79 -3.07
N TYR A 136 6.84 6.61 -2.47
CA TYR A 136 7.77 5.51 -2.68
C TYR A 136 6.95 4.27 -3.05
N ALA A 137 6.96 3.91 -4.33
CA ALA A 137 6.31 2.71 -4.83
C ALA A 137 7.34 1.57 -4.88
N SER A 138 7.02 0.42 -4.32
CA SER A 138 7.92 -0.73 -4.32
C SER A 138 7.22 -2.04 -4.64
N ILE A 139 7.96 -2.94 -5.27
CA ILE A 139 7.54 -4.31 -5.56
C ILE A 139 7.06 -4.97 -4.26
N GLY A 140 5.87 -5.57 -4.29
CA GLY A 140 5.34 -6.38 -3.20
C GLY A 140 5.45 -7.87 -3.50
N HIS A 141 4.52 -8.41 -4.25
CA HIS A 141 4.42 -9.83 -4.63
C HIS A 141 3.91 -9.98 -6.06
N LEU A 142 4.45 -10.94 -6.82
CA LEU A 142 4.04 -11.28 -8.20
C LEU A 142 3.98 -10.11 -9.19
N VAL A 143 4.81 -9.09 -8.97
CA VAL A 143 4.97 -7.93 -9.87
C VAL A 143 6.44 -7.65 -10.07
N ASP A 144 6.78 -7.02 -11.18
CA ASP A 144 8.12 -6.52 -11.50
C ASP A 144 8.18 -4.99 -11.44
N ILE A 145 9.37 -4.44 -11.69
CA ILE A 145 9.57 -2.98 -11.71
C ILE A 145 8.82 -2.29 -12.84
N GLN A 146 8.57 -2.97 -13.95
CA GLN A 146 7.83 -2.43 -15.09
C GLN A 146 6.35 -2.27 -14.72
N ALA A 147 5.78 -3.25 -14.03
CA ALA A 147 4.42 -3.17 -13.50
C ALA A 147 4.27 -2.02 -12.50
N VAL A 148 5.24 -1.82 -11.59
CA VAL A 148 5.26 -0.66 -10.68
C VAL A 148 5.24 0.64 -11.47
N GLY A 149 6.13 0.81 -12.46
CA GLY A 149 6.20 2.01 -13.30
C GLY A 149 4.90 2.25 -14.08
N THR A 150 4.33 1.20 -14.64
CA THR A 150 3.05 1.28 -15.38
C THR A 150 1.91 1.78 -14.49
N ILE A 151 1.76 1.24 -13.29
CA ILE A 151 0.71 1.67 -12.35
C ILE A 151 0.92 3.11 -11.89
N ILE A 152 2.16 3.51 -11.56
CA ILE A 152 2.43 4.88 -11.12
C ILE A 152 2.18 5.90 -12.23
N SER A 153 2.60 5.62 -13.47
CA SER A 153 2.33 6.48 -14.61
C SER A 153 0.84 6.55 -14.95
N TRP A 154 0.09 5.44 -14.78
CA TRP A 154 -1.36 5.44 -14.94
C TRP A 154 -2.04 6.44 -14.01
N TYR A 155 -1.61 6.50 -12.74
CA TYR A 155 -2.10 7.49 -11.78
C TYR A 155 -1.40 8.86 -11.90
N LYS A 156 -0.67 9.09 -13.02
CA LYS A 156 0.00 10.36 -13.33
C LYS A 156 0.90 10.85 -12.19
N TYR A 157 1.59 9.91 -11.55
CA TYR A 157 2.46 10.17 -10.39
C TYR A 157 1.73 10.78 -9.17
N GLU A 158 0.42 10.61 -9.08
CA GLU A 158 -0.37 10.93 -7.88
C GLU A 158 -0.50 9.71 -6.95
N GLU A 159 -0.99 9.94 -5.72
CA GLU A 159 -1.37 8.83 -4.85
C GLU A 159 -2.53 8.05 -5.50
N PRO A 160 -2.40 6.72 -5.68
CA PRO A 160 -3.42 5.93 -6.33
C PRO A 160 -4.80 6.08 -5.67
N LEU A 161 -5.81 6.34 -6.48
CA LEU A 161 -7.18 6.55 -6.01
C LEU A 161 -7.69 5.46 -5.05
N PRO A 162 -7.47 4.15 -5.30
CA PRO A 162 -7.92 3.11 -4.37
C PRO A 162 -7.33 3.25 -2.96
N ILE A 163 -6.05 3.66 -2.83
CA ILE A 163 -5.40 3.91 -1.53
C ILE A 163 -6.04 5.09 -0.83
N SER A 164 -6.19 6.22 -1.52
CA SER A 164 -6.83 7.41 -0.97
C SER A 164 -8.26 7.14 -0.48
N LEU A 165 -9.00 6.30 -1.21
CA LEU A 165 -10.35 5.85 -0.82
C LEU A 165 -10.30 4.94 0.41
N ALA A 166 -9.41 3.94 0.43
CA ALA A 166 -9.26 3.04 1.57
C ALA A 166 -8.88 3.80 2.84
N HIS A 167 -7.93 4.74 2.74
CA HIS A 167 -7.55 5.62 3.85
C HIS A 167 -8.75 6.37 4.43
N ARG A 168 -9.56 6.99 3.58
CA ARG A 168 -10.76 7.74 3.99
C ARG A 168 -11.80 6.83 4.66
N GLU A 169 -12.08 5.66 4.08
CA GLU A 169 -13.05 4.69 4.62
C GLU A 169 -12.60 4.16 5.99
N ALA A 170 -11.33 3.76 6.14
CA ALA A 170 -10.79 3.25 7.40
C ALA A 170 -10.87 4.32 8.50
N ARG A 171 -10.44 5.56 8.21
CA ARG A 171 -10.50 6.67 9.16
C ARG A 171 -11.92 7.06 9.56
N SER A 172 -12.80 7.23 8.57
CA SER A 172 -14.21 7.57 8.84
C SER A 172 -14.83 6.55 9.78
N LYS A 173 -14.68 5.26 9.46
CA LYS A 173 -15.29 4.19 10.25
C LYS A 173 -14.68 4.02 11.65
N LEU A 174 -13.43 4.40 11.82
CA LEU A 174 -12.78 4.40 13.14
C LEU A 174 -13.32 5.53 14.05
N MET A 175 -13.76 6.65 13.46
CA MET A 175 -14.27 7.81 14.20
C MET A 175 -15.77 7.74 14.51
N GLU A 176 -16.50 6.78 13.96
CA GLU A 176 -17.93 6.52 14.23
C GLU A 176 -18.16 5.72 15.54
N GLN A 177 -17.38 6.04 16.59
CA GLN A 177 -17.56 5.45 17.95
C GLN A 177 -18.32 6.41 18.87
#